data_b813f3ae623819cde8380df7251cfe4f
#
_entry.id   b813f3ae623819cde8380df7251cfe4f
#
_cell.length_a   1.000
_cell.length_b   1.000
_cell.length_c   1.000
_cell.angle_alpha   90.00
_cell.angle_beta   90.00
_cell.angle_gamma   90.00
#
_symmetry.space_group_name_H-M   'P 1'
#
loop_
_entity.id
_entity.type
_entity.pdbx_description
1 polymer ?
#
loop_
_entity_poly.entity_id
_entity_poly.type
_entity_poly.pdbx_seq_one_letter_code
_entity_poly.pdbx_strand_id
1 'polypeptide(L)'
;MSESPAPDRLEAARLEKLKRIVELGHDPYGQRFDDHLSIREARAKAPAENGVDGEKVRVAGRIMLANDKGKLKFFHIQDMTGRIQLMVSKADCPEPVWLLIEQLDLGDIVGVDGPVKRTRTGEITVFIQDLKILCKSLTQPPEKFHGVSDIETLLRHRHLDLIYSDGVLERMLLRTRLIDSVRTTLKARKFYETETPVLHAIAGGAAARPFVTHHNALDIPLYLRIALELHLKRLMVGGIERVYDMGRVFRNEGIDATHNPEFTMIEIYQAYGDYRSMMDLAEAIITDGVRVVLADKAARALAKGETPPDQERLVLPWGDTEIDFTPPWKRATYSDLFQEHVGVAITDMPAVIEIAKRKGVETVNVHPDVIVSEVFELFVEDSLVGPVFVIDYPAAICPLTKRKQDNPAIAERFELYIQRMEVANAYTELNDSKLQEELFRTQLSGLSEEDSMAKMDHEFVEALRCGMPPAGGLGIGIDRLIMLLTNSRSIRDVIFYPLLKPEVPGK
;
A
#
# COMPACT_ATOMS: atom_id res chain seq x y z
N MET A 1 27.04 26.21 12.63
CA MET A 1 26.10 26.52 11.54
C MET A 1 26.89 26.34 10.24
N SER A 2 26.65 25.24 9.50
CA SER A 2 27.27 25.05 8.18
C SER A 2 26.62 26.06 7.24
N GLU A 3 27.41 26.89 6.58
CA GLU A 3 26.92 27.77 5.52
C GLU A 3 26.23 26.92 4.46
N SER A 4 24.99 27.30 4.09
CA SER A 4 24.28 26.67 2.97
C SER A 4 25.11 26.86 1.70
N PRO A 5 25.28 25.84 0.85
CA PRO A 5 25.99 25.99 -0.40
C PRO A 5 25.36 27.12 -1.23
N ALA A 6 26.21 27.87 -1.97
CA ALA A 6 25.73 28.95 -2.85
C ALA A 6 24.71 28.36 -3.86
N PRO A 7 23.59 29.08 -4.14
CA PRO A 7 22.57 28.61 -5.07
C PRO A 7 23.19 28.35 -6.45
N ASP A 8 22.74 27.31 -7.13
CA ASP A 8 23.16 27.08 -8.50
C ASP A 8 22.67 28.23 -9.43
N ARG A 9 23.21 28.32 -10.64
CA ARG A 9 22.84 29.39 -11.57
C ARG A 9 21.33 29.46 -11.85
N LEU A 10 20.66 28.36 -11.84
CA LEU A 10 19.22 28.26 -12.14
C LEU A 10 18.35 28.65 -10.93
N GLU A 11 18.74 28.25 -9.73
CA GLU A 11 18.12 28.71 -8.51
C GLU A 11 18.29 30.24 -8.35
N ALA A 12 19.48 30.76 -8.62
CA ALA A 12 19.72 32.20 -8.60
C ALA A 12 18.80 32.97 -9.57
N ALA A 13 18.59 32.47 -10.78
CA ALA A 13 17.66 33.07 -11.74
C ALA A 13 16.19 33.03 -11.24
N ARG A 14 15.80 31.98 -10.56
CA ARG A 14 14.44 31.87 -9.95
C ARG A 14 14.25 32.81 -8.76
N LEU A 15 15.30 32.99 -7.97
CA LEU A 15 15.28 33.95 -6.85
C LEU A 15 15.19 35.39 -7.39
N GLU A 16 15.78 35.70 -8.53
CA GLU A 16 15.63 37.03 -9.15
C GLU A 16 14.20 37.25 -9.65
N LYS A 17 13.59 36.26 -10.29
CA LYS A 17 12.16 36.30 -10.66
C LYS A 17 11.25 36.43 -9.46
N LEU A 18 11.57 35.77 -8.35
CA LEU A 18 10.82 35.90 -7.09
C LEU A 18 10.84 37.36 -6.60
N LYS A 19 12.03 38.03 -6.61
CA LYS A 19 12.12 39.43 -6.24
C LYS A 19 11.25 40.30 -7.16
N ARG A 20 11.31 39.99 -8.48
CA ARG A 20 10.52 40.73 -9.48
C ARG A 20 9.02 40.61 -9.23
N ILE A 21 8.53 39.41 -8.83
CA ILE A 21 7.12 39.20 -8.45
C ILE A 21 6.72 40.10 -7.27
N VAL A 22 7.59 40.24 -6.26
CA VAL A 22 7.38 41.14 -5.12
C VAL A 22 7.37 42.62 -5.55
N GLU A 23 8.29 43.03 -6.42
CA GLU A 23 8.34 44.37 -7.00
C GLU A 23 7.09 44.74 -7.80
N LEU A 24 6.47 43.76 -8.45
CA LEU A 24 5.20 43.91 -9.15
C LEU A 24 3.99 43.96 -8.20
N GLY A 25 4.19 43.87 -6.88
CA GLY A 25 3.15 43.97 -5.85
C GLY A 25 2.41 42.63 -5.60
N HIS A 26 2.97 41.51 -6.04
CA HIS A 26 2.37 40.20 -5.81
C HIS A 26 3.09 39.44 -4.69
N ASP A 27 2.33 38.63 -3.93
CA ASP A 27 2.88 37.67 -2.98
C ASP A 27 3.32 36.42 -3.76
N PRO A 28 4.64 36.06 -3.79
CA PRO A 28 5.12 34.90 -4.52
C PRO A 28 4.70 33.55 -3.94
N TYR A 29 4.16 33.55 -2.73
CA TYR A 29 3.67 32.35 -2.05
C TYR A 29 2.15 32.31 -1.90
N GLY A 30 1.47 33.34 -2.41
CA GLY A 30 0.03 33.42 -2.53
C GLY A 30 -0.72 33.29 -1.20
N GLN A 31 -2.03 33.18 -1.32
CA GLN A 31 -2.94 32.98 -0.22
C GLN A 31 -4.04 32.01 -0.65
N ARG A 32 -5.04 31.82 0.22
CA ARG A 32 -6.21 31.00 -0.06
C ARG A 32 -6.82 31.33 -1.44
N PHE A 33 -7.12 30.30 -2.21
CA PHE A 33 -7.68 30.39 -3.56
C PHE A 33 -8.97 29.57 -3.63
N ASP A 34 -10.09 30.22 -3.32
CA ASP A 34 -11.40 29.58 -3.20
C ASP A 34 -12.10 29.40 -4.54
N ASP A 35 -13.16 28.60 -4.52
CA ASP A 35 -14.11 28.39 -5.63
C ASP A 35 -13.46 27.88 -6.93
N HIS A 36 -12.29 27.27 -6.83
CA HIS A 36 -11.66 26.64 -7.99
C HIS A 36 -12.26 25.25 -8.26
N LEU A 37 -12.43 24.96 -9.53
CA LEU A 37 -12.82 23.64 -10.03
C LEU A 37 -11.58 22.76 -10.12
N SER A 38 -11.76 21.47 -9.94
CA SER A 38 -10.74 20.52 -10.38
C SER A 38 -10.55 20.62 -11.92
N ILE A 39 -9.35 20.27 -12.37
CA ILE A 39 -9.07 20.27 -13.83
C ILE A 39 -10.02 19.35 -14.58
N ARG A 40 -10.43 18.23 -14.00
CA ARG A 40 -11.42 17.32 -14.58
C ARG A 40 -12.79 18.00 -14.78
N GLU A 41 -13.27 18.71 -13.77
CA GLU A 41 -14.53 19.47 -13.84
C GLU A 41 -14.45 20.62 -14.85
N ALA A 42 -13.34 21.36 -14.86
CA ALA A 42 -13.11 22.42 -15.83
C ALA A 42 -13.07 21.88 -17.27
N ARG A 43 -12.43 20.76 -17.52
CA ARG A 43 -12.42 20.09 -18.83
C ARG A 43 -13.82 19.64 -19.27
N ALA A 44 -14.66 19.19 -18.35
CA ALA A 44 -16.03 18.78 -18.64
C ALA A 44 -16.94 19.94 -19.07
N LYS A 45 -16.57 21.19 -18.72
CA LYS A 45 -17.28 22.41 -19.14
C LYS A 45 -16.88 22.92 -20.52
N ALA A 46 -15.89 22.30 -21.18
CA ALA A 46 -15.48 22.71 -22.52
C ALA A 46 -16.56 22.36 -23.55
N PRO A 47 -16.90 23.29 -24.48
CA PRO A 47 -17.84 23.02 -25.57
C PRO A 47 -17.42 21.82 -26.41
N ALA A 48 -18.37 21.09 -27.00
CA ALA A 48 -18.10 19.99 -27.91
C ALA A 48 -17.46 20.48 -29.21
N GLU A 49 -17.86 21.65 -29.70
CA GLU A 49 -17.37 22.25 -30.93
C GLU A 49 -16.06 23.02 -30.73
N ASN A 50 -15.18 22.92 -31.75
CA ASN A 50 -13.90 23.63 -31.72
C ASN A 50 -14.09 25.14 -31.98
N GLY A 51 -13.38 25.97 -31.25
CA GLY A 51 -13.37 27.42 -31.40
C GLY A 51 -14.54 28.15 -30.76
N VAL A 52 -15.49 27.43 -30.16
CA VAL A 52 -16.60 28.04 -29.42
C VAL A 52 -16.19 28.40 -28.02
N ASP A 53 -16.65 29.56 -27.53
CA ASP A 53 -16.42 30.02 -26.19
C ASP A 53 -17.25 29.22 -25.17
N GLY A 54 -16.59 28.63 -24.18
CA GLY A 54 -17.21 27.95 -23.06
C GLY A 54 -17.37 28.86 -21.84
N GLU A 55 -17.81 28.27 -20.75
CA GLU A 55 -17.96 28.97 -19.47
C GLU A 55 -16.63 29.52 -18.95
N LYS A 56 -16.70 30.59 -18.18
CA LYS A 56 -15.56 31.03 -17.39
C LYS A 56 -15.35 30.04 -16.25
N VAL A 57 -14.12 29.55 -16.13
CA VAL A 57 -13.68 28.61 -15.08
C VAL A 57 -12.57 29.23 -14.25
N ARG A 58 -12.48 28.82 -13.00
CA ARG A 58 -11.39 29.09 -12.10
C ARG A 58 -10.69 27.77 -11.82
N VAL A 59 -9.39 27.68 -12.08
CA VAL A 59 -8.59 26.46 -11.92
C VAL A 59 -7.27 26.79 -11.23
N ALA A 60 -6.71 25.80 -10.53
CA ALA A 60 -5.39 25.91 -9.93
C ALA A 60 -4.56 24.67 -10.26
N GLY A 61 -3.25 24.83 -10.37
CA GLY A 61 -2.36 23.69 -10.64
C GLY A 61 -0.89 24.08 -10.78
N ARG A 62 -0.04 23.05 -10.81
CA ARG A 62 1.40 23.19 -11.02
C ARG A 62 1.72 23.26 -12.50
N ILE A 63 2.57 24.20 -12.90
CA ILE A 63 3.06 24.32 -14.28
C ILE A 63 4.01 23.16 -14.59
N MET A 64 3.59 22.29 -15.52
CA MET A 64 4.34 21.11 -15.93
C MET A 64 5.02 21.30 -17.30
N LEU A 65 4.49 22.19 -18.13
CA LEU A 65 5.05 22.53 -19.44
C LEU A 65 4.83 24.02 -19.72
N ALA A 66 5.82 24.67 -20.30
CA ALA A 66 5.74 26.04 -20.80
C ALA A 66 6.28 26.10 -22.22
N ASN A 67 5.55 26.76 -23.11
CA ASN A 67 5.95 27.00 -24.50
C ASN A 67 5.73 28.48 -24.84
N ASP A 68 6.85 29.21 -24.96
CA ASP A 68 6.87 30.63 -25.24
C ASP A 68 7.02 30.86 -26.76
N LYS A 69 6.04 31.52 -27.36
CA LYS A 69 6.02 31.96 -28.77
C LYS A 69 6.07 33.49 -28.86
N GLY A 70 6.72 34.13 -27.88
CA GLY A 70 6.85 35.59 -27.79
C GLY A 70 5.54 36.25 -27.35
N LYS A 71 4.67 36.67 -28.29
CA LYS A 71 3.38 37.31 -27.97
C LYS A 71 2.28 36.34 -27.55
N LEU A 72 2.54 35.05 -27.66
CA LEU A 72 1.61 33.97 -27.33
C LEU A 72 2.31 32.95 -26.44
N LYS A 73 1.77 32.67 -25.28
CA LYS A 73 2.35 31.71 -24.34
C LYS A 73 1.35 30.62 -24.03
N PHE A 74 1.85 29.39 -23.92
CA PHE A 74 1.10 28.20 -23.55
C PHE A 74 1.72 27.55 -22.33
N PHE A 75 0.88 27.14 -21.40
CA PHE A 75 1.29 26.34 -20.26
C PHE A 75 0.42 25.09 -20.16
N HIS A 76 0.92 24.03 -19.57
CA HIS A 76 0.10 22.95 -19.07
C HIS A 76 0.20 22.94 -17.56
N ILE A 77 -0.93 23.08 -16.89
CA ILE A 77 -1.01 22.90 -15.44
C ILE A 77 -1.60 21.54 -15.09
N GLN A 78 -1.18 21.04 -13.95
CA GLN A 78 -1.64 19.74 -13.39
C GLN A 78 -2.12 19.91 -11.97
N ASP A 79 -3.25 19.27 -11.67
CA ASP A 79 -3.74 18.97 -10.33
C ASP A 79 -3.78 17.44 -10.12
N MET A 80 -4.36 16.98 -9.01
CA MET A 80 -4.53 15.54 -8.74
C MET A 80 -5.53 14.83 -9.68
N THR A 81 -6.30 15.57 -10.50
CA THR A 81 -7.36 15.02 -11.36
C THR A 81 -6.97 14.99 -12.84
N GLY A 82 -5.90 15.67 -13.24
CA GLY A 82 -5.39 15.67 -14.60
C GLY A 82 -4.63 16.92 -15.00
N ARG A 83 -4.52 17.12 -16.32
CA ARG A 83 -3.81 18.25 -16.94
C ARG A 83 -4.75 19.06 -17.83
N ILE A 84 -4.52 20.38 -17.91
CA ILE A 84 -5.22 21.28 -18.81
C ILE A 84 -4.23 22.28 -19.41
N GLN A 85 -4.45 22.64 -20.68
CA GLN A 85 -3.69 23.70 -21.31
C GLN A 85 -4.21 25.07 -20.88
N LEU A 86 -3.29 25.99 -20.66
CA LEU A 86 -3.57 27.42 -20.52
C LEU A 86 -3.00 28.13 -21.74
N MET A 87 -3.66 29.18 -22.20
CA MET A 87 -3.17 30.03 -23.29
C MET A 87 -3.40 31.50 -22.94
N VAL A 88 -2.43 32.32 -23.26
CA VAL A 88 -2.52 33.78 -23.14
C VAL A 88 -1.89 34.45 -24.36
N SER A 89 -2.57 35.51 -24.84
CA SER A 89 -2.05 36.40 -25.89
C SER A 89 -1.74 37.77 -25.26
N LYS A 90 -0.57 38.35 -25.62
CA LYS A 90 -0.19 39.68 -25.14
C LYS A 90 -1.19 40.77 -25.56
N ALA A 91 -1.89 40.56 -26.70
CA ALA A 91 -2.87 41.52 -27.21
C ALA A 91 -4.15 41.55 -26.38
N ASP A 92 -4.54 40.42 -25.74
CA ASP A 92 -5.80 40.24 -25.06
C ASP A 92 -5.64 40.19 -23.52
N CYS A 93 -4.39 40.25 -23.03
CA CYS A 93 -4.06 40.14 -21.61
C CYS A 93 -3.78 41.53 -20.99
N PRO A 94 -4.34 41.83 -19.82
CA PRO A 94 -3.96 43.03 -19.06
C PRO A 94 -2.45 43.07 -18.78
N GLU A 95 -1.82 44.24 -18.96
CA GLU A 95 -0.36 44.41 -18.81
C GLU A 95 0.16 43.89 -17.45
N PRO A 96 -0.47 44.16 -16.31
CA PRO A 96 0.02 43.62 -15.02
C PRO A 96 0.03 42.10 -14.98
N VAL A 97 -0.97 41.43 -15.54
CA VAL A 97 -1.04 39.96 -15.64
C VAL A 97 0.04 39.43 -16.59
N TRP A 98 0.30 40.10 -17.70
CA TRP A 98 1.35 39.71 -18.63
C TRP A 98 2.73 39.78 -17.97
N LEU A 99 3.04 40.87 -17.25
CA LEU A 99 4.31 41.04 -16.54
C LEU A 99 4.54 39.95 -15.48
N LEU A 100 3.46 39.54 -14.79
CA LEU A 100 3.54 38.41 -13.85
C LEU A 100 3.80 37.08 -14.58
N ILE A 101 3.15 36.85 -15.70
CA ILE A 101 3.34 35.63 -16.53
C ILE A 101 4.79 35.51 -17.03
N GLU A 102 5.49 36.59 -17.28
CA GLU A 102 6.91 36.59 -17.68
C GLU A 102 7.83 36.10 -16.55
N GLN A 103 7.39 36.11 -15.30
CA GLN A 103 8.18 35.64 -14.15
C GLN A 103 7.91 34.15 -13.81
N LEU A 104 7.00 33.48 -14.51
CA LEU A 104 6.67 32.10 -14.25
C LEU A 104 7.76 31.14 -14.74
N ASP A 105 7.89 30.04 -14.01
CA ASP A 105 8.77 28.93 -14.33
C ASP A 105 8.04 27.58 -14.22
N LEU A 106 8.65 26.54 -14.77
CA LEU A 106 8.20 25.16 -14.53
C LEU A 106 8.26 24.84 -13.04
N GLY A 107 7.20 24.22 -12.53
CA GLY A 107 7.06 23.87 -11.13
C GLY A 107 6.29 24.91 -10.32
N ASP A 108 6.12 26.15 -10.80
CA ASP A 108 5.27 27.15 -10.11
C ASP A 108 3.82 26.66 -10.01
N ILE A 109 3.15 27.04 -8.93
CA ILE A 109 1.72 26.79 -8.75
C ILE A 109 0.97 28.08 -9.01
N VAL A 110 -0.02 28.01 -9.90
CA VAL A 110 -0.82 29.17 -10.32
C VAL A 110 -2.30 28.91 -10.19
N GLY A 111 -3.05 29.98 -9.91
CA GLY A 111 -4.50 30.04 -10.03
C GLY A 111 -4.88 30.89 -11.23
N VAL A 112 -5.84 30.44 -12.03
CA VAL A 112 -6.20 31.07 -13.31
C VAL A 112 -7.71 31.18 -13.44
N ASP A 113 -8.16 32.33 -13.89
CA ASP A 113 -9.54 32.60 -14.30
C ASP A 113 -9.61 32.84 -15.81
N GLY A 114 -10.55 32.20 -16.50
CA GLY A 114 -10.77 32.42 -17.91
C GLY A 114 -11.78 31.45 -18.55
N PRO A 115 -12.24 31.71 -19.78
CA PRO A 115 -13.14 30.81 -20.49
C PRO A 115 -12.41 29.54 -20.91
N VAL A 116 -13.05 28.37 -20.73
CA VAL A 116 -12.56 27.11 -21.25
C VAL A 116 -13.09 26.92 -22.69
N LYS A 117 -12.21 26.55 -23.61
CA LYS A 117 -12.54 26.36 -25.03
C LYS A 117 -11.81 25.16 -25.61
N ARG A 118 -12.32 24.61 -26.70
CA ARG A 118 -11.52 23.75 -27.58
C ARG A 118 -10.81 24.59 -28.62
N THR A 119 -9.50 24.43 -28.74
CA THR A 119 -8.74 25.05 -29.81
C THR A 119 -9.15 24.48 -31.17
N ARG A 120 -8.68 25.08 -32.26
CA ARG A 120 -8.93 24.56 -33.63
C ARG A 120 -8.40 23.13 -33.82
N THR A 121 -7.41 22.73 -33.05
CA THR A 121 -6.82 21.38 -33.07
C THR A 121 -7.49 20.42 -32.08
N GLY A 122 -8.54 20.87 -31.36
CA GLY A 122 -9.29 20.05 -30.42
C GLY A 122 -8.79 20.04 -28.99
N GLU A 123 -7.66 20.72 -28.67
CA GLU A 123 -7.14 20.75 -27.30
C GLU A 123 -8.00 21.63 -26.39
N ILE A 124 -8.36 21.10 -25.22
CA ILE A 124 -9.14 21.82 -24.21
C ILE A 124 -8.22 22.78 -23.46
N THR A 125 -8.52 24.08 -23.57
CA THR A 125 -7.63 25.17 -23.13
C THR A 125 -8.42 26.20 -22.33
N VAL A 126 -7.87 26.65 -21.20
CA VAL A 126 -8.33 27.86 -20.50
C VAL A 126 -7.59 29.07 -21.04
N PHE A 127 -8.34 30.05 -21.55
CA PHE A 127 -7.80 31.32 -22.04
C PHE A 127 -7.67 32.29 -20.87
N ILE A 128 -6.44 32.58 -20.46
CA ILE A 128 -6.14 33.36 -19.25
C ILE A 128 -6.69 34.77 -19.37
N GLN A 129 -7.61 35.16 -18.47
CA GLN A 129 -8.07 36.53 -18.25
C GLN A 129 -7.46 37.15 -17.00
N ASP A 130 -7.28 36.33 -15.95
CA ASP A 130 -6.60 36.70 -14.72
C ASP A 130 -5.72 35.55 -14.25
N LEU A 131 -4.62 35.90 -13.58
CA LEU A 131 -3.66 34.92 -13.06
C LEU A 131 -3.13 35.38 -11.71
N LYS A 132 -3.06 34.46 -10.77
CA LYS A 132 -2.41 34.62 -9.47
C LYS A 132 -1.31 33.57 -9.32
N ILE A 133 -0.14 34.00 -8.85
CA ILE A 133 0.85 33.04 -8.39
C ILE A 133 0.43 32.57 -6.99
N LEU A 134 0.43 31.25 -6.80
CA LEU A 134 0.08 30.62 -5.52
C LEU A 134 1.32 30.10 -4.81
N CYS A 135 2.37 29.74 -5.57
CA CYS A 135 3.67 29.37 -5.02
C CYS A 135 4.76 29.43 -6.09
N LYS A 136 5.80 30.21 -5.85
CA LYS A 136 7.03 30.20 -6.65
C LYS A 136 7.88 28.98 -6.31
N SER A 137 8.20 28.16 -7.31
CA SER A 137 9.11 27.03 -7.18
C SER A 137 10.56 27.50 -7.38
N LEU A 138 11.41 27.22 -6.40
CA LEU A 138 12.84 27.55 -6.49
C LEU A 138 13.67 26.40 -7.05
N THR A 139 13.19 25.17 -6.94
CA THR A 139 13.86 23.97 -7.45
C THR A 139 13.43 23.69 -8.89
N GLN A 140 14.40 23.36 -9.73
CA GLN A 140 14.13 22.98 -11.11
C GLN A 140 13.54 21.57 -11.17
N PRO A 141 12.52 21.30 -12.03
CA PRO A 141 12.11 19.95 -12.34
C PRO A 141 13.28 19.10 -12.82
N PRO A 142 13.35 17.81 -12.48
CA PRO A 142 14.36 16.91 -13.05
C PRO A 142 14.30 16.96 -14.58
N GLU A 143 15.46 17.02 -15.24
CA GLU A 143 15.51 17.04 -16.71
C GLU A 143 14.87 15.77 -17.29
N LYS A 144 13.82 15.92 -18.10
CA LYS A 144 13.09 14.79 -18.71
C LYS A 144 13.95 13.87 -19.58
N PHE A 145 15.08 14.35 -20.09
CA PHE A 145 15.96 13.59 -20.99
C PHE A 145 17.09 12.85 -20.29
N HIS A 146 17.37 13.19 -19.04
CA HIS A 146 18.27 12.45 -18.14
C HIS A 146 17.54 12.17 -16.84
N GLY A 147 16.21 11.91 -16.94
CA GLY A 147 15.34 11.73 -15.80
C GLY A 147 16.03 10.92 -14.73
N VAL A 148 15.78 11.23 -13.47
CA VAL A 148 16.25 10.42 -12.36
C VAL A 148 15.84 9.00 -12.66
N SER A 149 16.70 8.26 -13.36
CA SER A 149 16.48 6.84 -13.71
C SER A 149 16.77 5.95 -12.53
N ASP A 150 17.38 6.51 -11.50
CA ASP A 150 17.65 5.83 -10.25
C ASP A 150 16.37 5.79 -9.38
N ILE A 151 15.79 4.62 -9.31
CA ILE A 151 14.59 4.34 -8.51
C ILE A 151 14.81 4.70 -7.04
N GLU A 152 16.02 4.50 -6.51
CA GLU A 152 16.31 4.79 -5.11
C GLU A 152 16.24 6.31 -4.84
N THR A 153 16.81 7.13 -5.73
CA THR A 153 16.71 8.60 -5.63
C THR A 153 15.26 9.08 -5.69
N LEU A 154 14.41 8.50 -6.56
CA LEU A 154 12.99 8.82 -6.62
C LEU A 154 12.25 8.43 -5.32
N LEU A 155 12.57 7.27 -4.76
CA LEU A 155 11.98 6.84 -3.49
C LEU A 155 12.39 7.75 -2.32
N ARG A 156 13.63 8.26 -2.30
CA ARG A 156 14.11 9.25 -1.31
C ARG A 156 13.45 10.61 -1.47
N HIS A 157 13.22 11.02 -2.71
CA HIS A 157 12.56 12.27 -3.07
C HIS A 157 11.13 12.04 -3.56
N ARG A 158 10.34 11.27 -2.81
CA ARG A 158 8.98 10.85 -3.20
C ARG A 158 8.08 12.00 -3.67
N HIS A 159 8.26 13.22 -3.14
CA HIS A 159 7.53 14.40 -3.62
C HIS A 159 7.84 14.73 -5.08
N LEU A 160 9.08 14.51 -5.55
CA LEU A 160 9.44 14.68 -6.97
C LEU A 160 8.87 13.53 -7.81
N ASP A 161 8.92 12.31 -7.30
CA ASP A 161 8.33 11.13 -7.91
C ASP A 161 6.81 11.30 -8.12
N LEU A 162 6.08 11.79 -7.11
CA LEU A 162 4.64 12.09 -7.20
C LEU A 162 4.32 13.21 -8.21
N ILE A 163 5.20 14.18 -8.38
CA ILE A 163 4.98 15.30 -9.31
C ILE A 163 5.31 14.90 -10.75
N TYR A 164 6.43 14.20 -10.97
CA TYR A 164 7.04 14.06 -12.29
C TYR A 164 7.01 12.65 -12.88
N SER A 165 6.82 11.60 -12.07
CA SER A 165 6.74 10.23 -12.58
C SER A 165 5.30 9.88 -12.97
N ASP A 166 5.14 9.37 -14.19
CA ASP A 166 3.83 9.00 -14.70
C ASP A 166 3.25 7.79 -13.91
N GLY A 167 1.99 7.88 -13.50
CA GLY A 167 1.26 6.81 -12.83
C GLY A 167 1.51 6.66 -11.34
N VAL A 168 2.53 7.33 -10.77
CA VAL A 168 2.87 7.19 -9.33
C VAL A 168 1.79 7.82 -8.44
N LEU A 169 1.40 9.06 -8.72
CA LEU A 169 0.33 9.72 -7.97
C LEU A 169 -0.97 8.92 -8.03
N GLU A 170 -1.33 8.47 -9.22
CA GLU A 170 -2.53 7.67 -9.45
C GLU A 170 -2.51 6.36 -8.68
N ARG A 171 -1.39 5.65 -8.67
CA ARG A 171 -1.22 4.41 -7.90
C ARG A 171 -1.39 4.67 -6.40
N MET A 172 -0.82 5.75 -5.87
CA MET A 172 -0.95 6.11 -4.46
C MET A 172 -2.39 6.51 -4.08
N LEU A 173 -3.10 7.22 -4.95
CA LEU A 173 -4.52 7.53 -4.76
C LEU A 173 -5.40 6.28 -4.86
N LEU A 174 -5.05 5.35 -5.76
CA LEU A 174 -5.73 4.06 -5.88
C LEU A 174 -5.53 3.21 -4.61
N ARG A 175 -4.32 3.23 -4.01
CA ARG A 175 -4.07 2.60 -2.69
C ARG A 175 -5.11 3.05 -1.65
N THR A 176 -5.36 4.35 -1.53
CA THR A 176 -6.32 4.90 -0.57
C THR A 176 -7.73 4.37 -0.83
N ARG A 177 -8.16 4.34 -2.09
CA ARG A 177 -9.48 3.80 -2.47
C ARG A 177 -9.60 2.29 -2.23
N LEU A 178 -8.52 1.53 -2.40
CA LEU A 178 -8.48 0.10 -2.07
C LEU A 178 -8.64 -0.13 -0.56
N ILE A 179 -7.98 0.66 0.27
CA ILE A 179 -8.17 0.63 1.73
C ILE A 179 -9.62 0.96 2.10
N ASP A 180 -10.23 1.95 1.48
CA ASP A 180 -11.64 2.30 1.69
C ASP A 180 -12.59 1.18 1.23
N SER A 181 -12.24 0.45 0.16
CA SER A 181 -12.98 -0.73 -0.28
C SER A 181 -12.98 -1.83 0.77
N VAL A 182 -11.82 -2.14 1.37
CA VAL A 182 -11.70 -3.10 2.47
C VAL A 182 -12.64 -2.72 3.62
N ARG A 183 -12.59 -1.45 4.06
CA ARG A 183 -13.47 -0.94 5.12
C ARG A 183 -14.95 -1.05 4.75
N THR A 184 -15.30 -0.74 3.50
CA THR A 184 -16.67 -0.82 2.99
C THR A 184 -17.19 -2.25 3.03
N THR A 185 -16.38 -3.22 2.57
CA THR A 185 -16.71 -4.64 2.57
C THR A 185 -16.94 -5.17 4.00
N LEU A 186 -16.09 -4.78 4.95
CA LEU A 186 -16.20 -5.16 6.35
C LEU A 186 -17.41 -4.51 7.04
N LYS A 187 -17.62 -3.21 6.82
CA LYS A 187 -18.77 -2.47 7.36
C LYS A 187 -20.11 -3.07 6.89
N ALA A 188 -20.22 -3.44 5.61
CA ALA A 188 -21.39 -4.10 5.08
C ALA A 188 -21.68 -5.46 5.76
N ARG A 189 -20.64 -6.12 6.29
CA ARG A 189 -20.70 -7.38 7.04
C ARG A 189 -20.75 -7.19 8.56
N LYS A 190 -20.97 -5.93 9.01
CA LYS A 190 -21.15 -5.55 10.43
C LYS A 190 -19.90 -5.78 11.29
N PHE A 191 -18.71 -5.66 10.73
CA PHE A 191 -17.47 -5.59 11.49
C PHE A 191 -17.26 -4.18 12.05
N TYR A 192 -16.71 -4.09 13.26
CA TYR A 192 -16.32 -2.87 13.92
C TYR A 192 -14.81 -2.66 13.81
N GLU A 193 -14.40 -1.50 13.30
CA GLU A 193 -13.00 -1.06 13.33
C GLU A 193 -12.65 -0.62 14.74
N THR A 194 -11.53 -1.11 15.26
CA THR A 194 -11.02 -0.75 16.60
C THR A 194 -9.56 -0.34 16.49
N GLU A 195 -9.11 0.46 17.44
CA GLU A 195 -7.70 0.86 17.54
C GLU A 195 -7.08 0.11 18.72
N THR A 196 -6.14 -0.79 18.43
CA THR A 196 -5.37 -1.49 19.46
C THR A 196 -4.03 -0.78 19.70
N PRO A 197 -3.41 -0.95 20.88
CA PRO A 197 -2.15 -0.28 21.20
C PRO A 197 -1.03 -0.60 20.18
N VAL A 198 -0.23 0.41 19.86
CA VAL A 198 1.01 0.27 19.07
C VAL A 198 2.19 -0.10 19.98
N LEU A 199 2.19 0.41 21.20
CA LEU A 199 3.21 0.11 22.21
C LEU A 199 2.73 -1.03 23.10
N HIS A 200 3.47 -2.12 23.12
CA HIS A 200 3.17 -3.32 23.89
C HIS A 200 4.17 -3.50 25.03
N ALA A 201 3.69 -3.95 26.18
CA ALA A 201 4.57 -4.37 27.29
C ALA A 201 5.23 -5.73 26.99
N ILE A 202 4.58 -6.55 26.16
CA ILE A 202 5.04 -7.86 25.74
C ILE A 202 4.85 -7.97 24.23
N ALA A 203 5.89 -8.34 23.49
CA ALA A 203 5.76 -8.65 22.06
C ALA A 203 5.13 -10.04 21.91
N GLY A 204 4.08 -10.16 21.10
CA GLY A 204 3.37 -11.43 20.87
C GLY A 204 2.44 -11.39 19.67
N GLY A 205 1.84 -12.53 19.32
CA GLY A 205 0.92 -12.70 18.19
C GLY A 205 1.60 -13.02 16.86
N ALA A 206 2.92 -13.06 16.78
CA ALA A 206 3.68 -13.47 15.59
C ALA A 206 5.07 -13.96 15.97
N ALA A 207 5.71 -14.73 15.09
CA ALA A 207 7.12 -15.12 15.19
C ALA A 207 7.96 -14.07 14.44
N ALA A 208 8.22 -12.92 15.06
CA ALA A 208 8.97 -11.81 14.47
C ALA A 208 9.77 -11.06 15.53
N ARG A 209 10.87 -10.43 15.13
CA ARG A 209 11.68 -9.60 16.03
C ARG A 209 11.04 -8.21 16.19
N PRO A 210 10.72 -7.74 17.42
CA PRO A 210 10.17 -6.41 17.63
C PRO A 210 11.26 -5.33 17.62
N PHE A 211 10.85 -4.09 17.35
CA PHE A 211 11.61 -2.90 17.74
C PHE A 211 11.36 -2.61 19.22
N VAL A 212 12.42 -2.28 19.94
CA VAL A 212 12.38 -1.95 21.38
C VAL A 212 12.49 -0.45 21.56
N THR A 213 11.68 0.10 22.45
CA THR A 213 11.75 1.50 22.89
C THR A 213 11.70 1.57 24.42
N HIS A 214 11.84 2.76 25.00
CA HIS A 214 11.86 2.97 26.44
C HIS A 214 10.90 4.07 26.85
N HIS A 215 10.06 3.81 27.86
CA HIS A 215 9.17 4.80 28.45
C HIS A 215 9.89 5.50 29.62
N ASN A 216 10.42 6.71 29.40
CA ASN A 216 11.29 7.40 30.34
C ASN A 216 10.65 7.65 31.72
N ALA A 217 9.36 8.02 31.77
CA ALA A 217 8.70 8.36 33.03
C ALA A 217 8.39 7.13 33.90
N LEU A 218 8.18 5.97 33.31
CA LEU A 218 7.94 4.71 34.02
C LEU A 218 9.19 3.86 34.16
N ASP A 219 10.26 4.21 33.48
CA ASP A 219 11.53 3.46 33.41
C ASP A 219 11.34 1.98 33.01
N ILE A 220 10.54 1.75 31.95
CA ILE A 220 10.22 0.41 31.45
C ILE A 220 10.51 0.29 29.96
N PRO A 221 10.95 -0.88 29.47
CA PRO A 221 11.00 -1.17 28.04
C PRO A 221 9.59 -1.37 27.49
N LEU A 222 9.36 -0.91 26.26
CA LEU A 222 8.17 -1.18 25.47
C LEU A 222 8.57 -1.68 24.08
N TYR A 223 7.67 -2.39 23.45
CA TYR A 223 7.87 -2.97 22.12
C TYR A 223 6.89 -2.37 21.12
N LEU A 224 7.33 -2.06 19.91
CA LEU A 224 6.41 -1.78 18.81
C LEU A 224 5.71 -3.09 18.40
N ARG A 225 4.39 -3.04 18.20
CA ARG A 225 3.59 -4.23 17.89
C ARG A 225 4.07 -4.95 16.63
N ILE A 226 4.15 -6.26 16.67
CA ILE A 226 4.49 -7.15 15.56
C ILE A 226 3.26 -7.82 14.94
N ALA A 227 2.11 -7.76 15.62
CA ALA A 227 0.79 -8.27 15.24
C ALA A 227 -0.29 -7.52 16.01
N LEU A 228 -1.56 -7.71 15.64
CA LEU A 228 -2.76 -7.10 16.22
C LEU A 228 -3.57 -8.10 17.05
N GLU A 229 -3.29 -9.39 16.90
CA GLU A 229 -4.04 -10.57 17.29
C GLU A 229 -4.50 -10.58 18.75
N LEU A 230 -3.55 -10.48 19.70
CA LEU A 230 -3.85 -10.74 21.11
C LEU A 230 -4.85 -9.75 21.71
N HIS A 231 -4.77 -8.47 21.28
CA HIS A 231 -5.71 -7.45 21.71
C HIS A 231 -7.09 -7.63 21.09
N LEU A 232 -7.17 -7.99 19.80
CA LEU A 232 -8.46 -8.24 19.13
C LEU A 232 -9.19 -9.46 19.71
N LYS A 233 -8.47 -10.52 20.05
CA LYS A 233 -9.03 -11.67 20.76
C LYS A 233 -9.56 -11.30 22.15
N ARG A 234 -8.89 -10.42 22.88
CA ARG A 234 -9.39 -9.87 24.15
C ARG A 234 -10.69 -9.08 23.98
N LEU A 235 -10.82 -8.31 22.89
CA LEU A 235 -12.06 -7.60 22.57
C LEU A 235 -13.22 -8.58 22.28
N MET A 236 -12.93 -9.72 21.65
CA MET A 236 -13.91 -10.78 21.45
C MET A 236 -14.34 -11.44 22.76
N VAL A 237 -13.42 -11.70 23.69
CA VAL A 237 -13.77 -12.13 25.05
C VAL A 237 -14.67 -11.09 25.71
N GLY A 238 -14.44 -9.80 25.48
CA GLY A 238 -15.27 -8.70 25.95
C GLY A 238 -16.63 -8.55 25.28
N GLY A 239 -16.95 -9.40 24.27
CA GLY A 239 -18.27 -9.47 23.63
C GLY A 239 -18.38 -8.74 22.28
N ILE A 240 -17.28 -8.27 21.68
CA ILE A 240 -17.32 -7.72 20.32
C ILE A 240 -17.19 -8.86 19.30
N GLU A 241 -18.31 -9.30 18.74
CA GLU A 241 -18.39 -10.52 17.92
C GLU A 241 -17.70 -10.40 16.55
N ARG A 242 -17.58 -9.20 16.00
CA ARG A 242 -16.95 -8.92 14.70
C ARG A 242 -16.09 -7.68 14.81
N VAL A 243 -14.78 -7.87 14.83
CA VAL A 243 -13.82 -6.82 15.13
C VAL A 243 -12.64 -6.89 14.16
N TYR A 244 -12.07 -5.75 13.83
CA TYR A 244 -10.80 -5.66 13.13
C TYR A 244 -10.02 -4.43 13.55
N ASP A 245 -8.71 -4.48 13.35
CA ASP A 245 -7.82 -3.32 13.36
C ASP A 245 -7.01 -3.33 12.05
N MET A 246 -6.85 -2.15 11.45
CA MET A 246 -6.01 -1.94 10.28
C MET A 246 -4.96 -0.90 10.59
N GLY A 247 -3.71 -1.31 10.68
CA GLY A 247 -2.67 -0.40 11.07
C GLY A 247 -1.26 -0.85 10.71
N ARG A 248 -0.31 -0.04 11.16
CA ARG A 248 1.10 -0.36 11.02
C ARG A 248 1.51 -1.41 12.05
N VAL A 249 2.28 -2.38 11.57
CA VAL A 249 3.04 -3.32 12.39
C VAL A 249 4.51 -3.20 12.04
N PHE A 250 5.37 -3.63 12.96
CA PHE A 250 6.78 -3.36 12.93
C PHE A 250 7.55 -4.65 13.19
N ARG A 251 8.34 -5.10 12.20
CA ARG A 251 9.20 -6.29 12.33
C ARG A 251 10.64 -5.88 12.04
N ASN A 252 11.53 -6.08 13.01
CA ASN A 252 12.94 -5.70 12.91
C ASN A 252 13.72 -6.76 12.10
N GLU A 253 13.39 -6.84 10.83
CA GLU A 253 13.89 -7.83 9.88
C GLU A 253 14.48 -7.15 8.63
N GLY A 254 14.91 -7.95 7.66
CA GLY A 254 15.52 -7.47 6.42
C GLY A 254 14.56 -6.66 5.53
N ILE A 255 15.14 -5.94 4.58
CA ILE A 255 14.41 -5.16 3.57
C ILE A 255 14.67 -5.79 2.21
N ASP A 256 13.59 -6.19 1.52
CA ASP A 256 13.63 -6.71 0.16
C ASP A 256 12.47 -6.20 -0.71
N ALA A 257 12.13 -6.89 -1.79
CA ALA A 257 11.05 -6.50 -2.70
C ALA A 257 9.66 -6.66 -2.08
N THR A 258 9.48 -7.56 -1.11
CA THR A 258 8.20 -7.92 -0.50
C THR A 258 8.12 -7.62 0.99
N HIS A 259 9.24 -7.19 1.60
CA HIS A 259 9.35 -6.90 3.03
C HIS A 259 9.85 -5.48 3.29
N ASN A 260 9.18 -4.81 4.21
CA ASN A 260 9.59 -3.53 4.78
C ASN A 260 9.40 -3.60 6.31
N PRO A 261 10.34 -3.10 7.13
CA PRO A 261 10.25 -3.22 8.60
C PRO A 261 9.00 -2.60 9.22
N GLU A 262 8.40 -1.64 8.53
CA GLU A 262 7.12 -1.03 8.84
C GLU A 262 6.16 -1.23 7.68
N PHE A 263 5.06 -1.93 7.89
CA PHE A 263 4.08 -2.22 6.85
C PHE A 263 2.66 -2.19 7.39
N THR A 264 1.67 -2.09 6.50
CA THR A 264 0.26 -2.10 6.86
C THR A 264 -0.31 -3.50 6.75
N MET A 265 -0.95 -3.97 7.82
CA MET A 265 -1.78 -5.16 7.78
C MET A 265 -3.14 -4.90 8.41
N ILE A 266 -4.07 -5.78 8.14
CA ILE A 266 -5.36 -5.85 8.81
C ILE A 266 -5.49 -7.22 9.44
N GLU A 267 -5.99 -7.28 10.66
CA GLU A 267 -6.43 -8.51 11.30
C GLU A 267 -7.90 -8.40 11.67
N ILE A 268 -8.65 -9.45 11.35
CA ILE A 268 -10.11 -9.50 11.38
C ILE A 268 -10.53 -10.76 12.15
N TYR A 269 -11.40 -10.60 13.12
CA TYR A 269 -11.89 -11.72 13.95
C TYR A 269 -13.41 -11.76 13.97
N GLN A 270 -13.96 -12.95 13.79
CA GLN A 270 -15.40 -13.20 13.77
C GLN A 270 -15.75 -14.34 14.73
N ALA A 271 -16.54 -14.01 15.76
CA ALA A 271 -17.14 -15.01 16.64
C ALA A 271 -18.09 -15.92 15.87
N TYR A 272 -18.17 -17.18 16.30
CA TYR A 272 -19.00 -18.24 15.70
C TYR A 272 -18.66 -18.54 14.23
N GLY A 273 -17.47 -18.11 13.79
CA GLY A 273 -16.87 -18.44 12.51
C GLY A 273 -15.76 -19.47 12.64
N ASP A 274 -15.19 -19.84 11.50
CA ASP A 274 -14.06 -20.74 11.36
C ASP A 274 -13.16 -20.28 10.20
N TYR A 275 -12.06 -21.00 9.92
CA TYR A 275 -11.16 -20.68 8.82
C TYR A 275 -11.83 -20.70 7.43
N ARG A 276 -12.93 -21.46 7.24
CA ARG A 276 -13.68 -21.51 5.97
C ARG A 276 -14.46 -20.22 5.76
N SER A 277 -15.13 -19.73 6.80
CA SER A 277 -15.81 -18.42 6.74
C SER A 277 -14.83 -17.27 6.49
N MET A 278 -13.56 -17.43 6.91
CA MET A 278 -12.48 -16.47 6.61
C MET A 278 -12.01 -16.58 5.15
N MET A 279 -12.04 -17.75 4.50
CA MET A 279 -11.79 -17.86 3.06
C MET A 279 -12.82 -17.06 2.26
N ASP A 280 -14.12 -17.21 2.56
CA ASP A 280 -15.20 -16.48 1.90
C ASP A 280 -15.06 -14.96 2.12
N LEU A 281 -14.60 -14.55 3.30
CA LEU A 281 -14.34 -13.14 3.60
C LEU A 281 -13.14 -12.60 2.82
N ALA A 282 -12.04 -13.35 2.73
CA ALA A 282 -10.85 -12.99 1.96
C ALA A 282 -11.17 -12.85 0.46
N GLU A 283 -11.91 -13.84 -0.11
CA GLU A 283 -12.40 -13.76 -1.50
C GLU A 283 -13.21 -12.47 -1.73
N ALA A 284 -14.14 -12.15 -0.83
CA ALA A 284 -14.98 -10.97 -0.95
C ALA A 284 -14.18 -9.66 -0.87
N ILE A 285 -13.26 -9.52 0.08
CA ILE A 285 -12.41 -8.32 0.24
C ILE A 285 -11.57 -8.10 -1.01
N ILE A 286 -10.93 -9.13 -1.51
CA ILE A 286 -10.00 -9.01 -2.64
C ILE A 286 -10.76 -8.77 -3.95
N THR A 287 -11.86 -9.48 -4.20
CA THR A 287 -12.68 -9.26 -5.41
C THR A 287 -13.33 -7.89 -5.45
N ASP A 288 -13.78 -7.34 -4.31
CA ASP A 288 -14.26 -5.97 -4.22
C ASP A 288 -13.14 -4.97 -4.54
N GLY A 289 -11.92 -5.22 -4.07
CA GLY A 289 -10.72 -4.46 -4.46
C GLY A 289 -10.43 -4.51 -5.96
N VAL A 290 -10.54 -5.68 -6.59
CA VAL A 290 -10.39 -5.84 -8.05
C VAL A 290 -11.41 -4.99 -8.82
N ARG A 291 -12.67 -4.99 -8.39
CA ARG A 291 -13.73 -4.16 -9.00
C ARG A 291 -13.40 -2.67 -8.91
N VAL A 292 -12.84 -2.20 -7.79
CA VAL A 292 -12.37 -0.80 -7.64
C VAL A 292 -11.29 -0.48 -8.67
N VAL A 293 -10.32 -1.37 -8.88
CA VAL A 293 -9.27 -1.18 -9.89
C VAL A 293 -9.83 -1.12 -11.30
N LEU A 294 -10.74 -2.04 -11.64
CA LEU A 294 -11.38 -2.07 -12.97
C LEU A 294 -12.22 -0.82 -13.23
N ALA A 295 -12.98 -0.36 -12.23
CA ALA A 295 -13.75 0.88 -12.32
C ALA A 295 -12.84 2.11 -12.50
N ASP A 296 -11.69 2.18 -11.81
CA ASP A 296 -10.71 3.25 -12.00
C ASP A 296 -10.12 3.24 -13.41
N LYS A 297 -9.73 2.06 -13.91
CA LYS A 297 -9.22 1.90 -15.28
C LYS A 297 -10.27 2.32 -16.31
N ALA A 298 -11.54 1.93 -16.13
CA ALA A 298 -12.63 2.30 -17.00
C ALA A 298 -12.86 3.82 -17.03
N ALA A 299 -12.88 4.46 -15.86
CA ALA A 299 -13.04 5.92 -15.76
C ALA A 299 -11.88 6.67 -16.45
N ARG A 300 -10.67 6.16 -16.38
CA ARG A 300 -9.49 6.75 -17.05
C ARG A 300 -9.53 6.55 -18.56
N ALA A 301 -9.91 5.37 -19.03
CA ALA A 301 -10.08 5.09 -20.46
C ALA A 301 -11.13 6.03 -21.07
N LEU A 302 -12.29 6.16 -20.45
CA LEU A 302 -13.35 7.07 -20.89
C LEU A 302 -12.89 8.54 -20.94
N ALA A 303 -12.13 8.97 -19.93
CA ALA A 303 -11.58 10.33 -19.88
C ALA A 303 -10.60 10.63 -21.03
N LYS A 304 -9.96 9.58 -21.58
CA LYS A 304 -9.06 9.67 -22.74
C LYS A 304 -9.78 9.42 -24.09
N GLY A 305 -11.05 9.04 -24.07
CA GLY A 305 -11.79 8.62 -25.27
C GLY A 305 -11.42 7.21 -25.76
N GLU A 306 -10.84 6.39 -24.88
CA GLU A 306 -10.47 5.00 -25.13
C GLU A 306 -11.61 4.06 -24.73
N THR A 307 -11.62 2.84 -25.29
CA THR A 307 -12.57 1.80 -24.87
C THR A 307 -12.27 1.32 -23.46
N PRO A 308 -13.24 1.36 -22.52
CA PRO A 308 -13.01 0.87 -21.16
C PRO A 308 -12.81 -0.65 -21.16
N PRO A 309 -12.04 -1.18 -20.19
CA PRO A 309 -11.91 -2.63 -19.99
C PRO A 309 -13.24 -3.25 -19.58
N ASP A 310 -13.39 -4.54 -19.87
CA ASP A 310 -14.50 -5.33 -19.35
C ASP A 310 -14.43 -5.39 -17.82
N GLN A 311 -15.46 -4.91 -17.14
CA GLN A 311 -15.53 -4.86 -15.68
C GLN A 311 -16.12 -6.13 -15.05
N GLU A 312 -16.73 -7.01 -15.85
CA GLU A 312 -17.27 -8.29 -15.41
C GLU A 312 -16.15 -9.36 -15.30
N ARG A 313 -15.09 -9.22 -16.08
CA ARG A 313 -13.94 -10.10 -16.05
C ARG A 313 -12.97 -9.65 -14.95
N LEU A 314 -12.93 -10.37 -13.82
CA LEU A 314 -12.07 -10.05 -12.67
C LEU A 314 -10.60 -10.42 -12.90
N VAL A 315 -10.00 -9.87 -13.95
CA VAL A 315 -8.62 -10.16 -14.37
C VAL A 315 -7.79 -8.89 -14.33
N LEU A 316 -6.63 -8.98 -13.70
CA LEU A 316 -5.66 -7.88 -13.62
C LEU A 316 -4.30 -8.30 -14.16
N PRO A 317 -3.53 -7.38 -14.76
CA PRO A 317 -2.18 -7.66 -15.22
C PRO A 317 -1.21 -7.85 -14.05
N TRP A 318 -0.22 -8.73 -14.25
CA TRP A 318 0.93 -8.91 -13.38
C TRP A 318 2.20 -9.09 -14.22
N GLY A 319 2.91 -7.99 -14.48
CA GLY A 319 4.00 -7.95 -15.47
C GLY A 319 3.50 -8.36 -16.85
N ASP A 320 4.10 -9.41 -17.39
CA ASP A 320 3.77 -9.96 -18.72
C ASP A 320 2.65 -11.03 -18.65
N THR A 321 2.09 -11.28 -17.47
CA THR A 321 1.02 -12.27 -17.22
C THR A 321 -0.24 -11.61 -16.70
N GLU A 322 -1.29 -12.39 -16.52
CA GLU A 322 -2.55 -11.95 -15.90
C GLU A 322 -2.86 -12.81 -14.67
N ILE A 323 -3.56 -12.21 -13.71
CA ILE A 323 -4.13 -12.91 -12.56
C ILE A 323 -5.64 -12.91 -12.72
N ASP A 324 -6.26 -14.09 -12.73
CA ASP A 324 -7.70 -14.26 -12.68
C ASP A 324 -8.18 -14.36 -11.23
N PHE A 325 -8.91 -13.36 -10.78
CA PHE A 325 -9.48 -13.28 -9.43
C PHE A 325 -10.94 -13.76 -9.38
N THR A 326 -11.44 -14.44 -10.41
CA THR A 326 -12.81 -14.95 -10.43
C THR A 326 -13.01 -16.06 -9.41
N PRO A 327 -13.90 -15.91 -8.42
CA PRO A 327 -14.20 -16.98 -7.46
C PRO A 327 -15.04 -18.12 -8.10
N PRO A 328 -15.06 -19.33 -7.50
CA PRO A 328 -14.30 -19.72 -6.29
C PRO A 328 -12.85 -20.06 -6.59
N TRP A 329 -11.95 -19.66 -5.70
CA TRP A 329 -10.52 -19.93 -5.87
C TRP A 329 -10.17 -21.37 -5.48
N LYS A 330 -9.06 -21.88 -6.02
CA LYS A 330 -8.55 -23.22 -5.74
C LYS A 330 -8.32 -23.38 -4.22
N ARG A 331 -8.75 -24.50 -3.67
CA ARG A 331 -8.45 -24.97 -2.31
C ARG A 331 -7.66 -26.26 -2.43
N ALA A 332 -6.46 -26.29 -1.91
CA ALA A 332 -5.59 -27.45 -1.95
C ALA A 332 -5.03 -27.77 -0.57
N THR A 333 -5.00 -29.01 -0.18
CA THR A 333 -4.44 -29.38 1.12
C THR A 333 -2.92 -29.29 1.08
N TYR A 334 -2.35 -28.94 2.22
CA TYR A 334 -0.90 -28.89 2.40
C TYR A 334 -0.23 -30.24 2.03
N SER A 335 -0.85 -31.35 2.44
CA SER A 335 -0.35 -32.71 2.16
C SER A 335 -0.41 -33.06 0.68
N ASP A 336 -1.49 -32.68 -0.04
CA ASP A 336 -1.61 -32.97 -1.47
C ASP A 336 -0.58 -32.20 -2.28
N LEU A 337 -0.41 -30.90 -1.99
CA LEU A 337 0.62 -30.07 -2.64
C LEU A 337 2.03 -30.58 -2.33
N PHE A 338 2.29 -30.99 -1.10
CA PHE A 338 3.56 -31.60 -0.72
C PHE A 338 3.84 -32.86 -1.55
N GLN A 339 2.86 -33.77 -1.61
CA GLN A 339 2.97 -34.99 -2.41
C GLN A 339 3.17 -34.70 -3.91
N GLU A 340 2.45 -33.72 -4.46
CA GLU A 340 2.51 -33.32 -5.86
C GLU A 340 3.90 -32.77 -6.24
N HIS A 341 4.48 -31.90 -5.43
CA HIS A 341 5.70 -31.15 -5.79
C HIS A 341 6.98 -31.74 -5.20
N VAL A 342 6.92 -32.40 -4.05
CA VAL A 342 8.08 -33.05 -3.41
C VAL A 342 8.24 -34.51 -3.87
N GLY A 343 7.11 -35.15 -4.24
CA GLY A 343 7.09 -36.54 -4.76
C GLY A 343 7.02 -37.62 -3.68
N VAL A 344 6.92 -37.24 -2.40
CA VAL A 344 6.80 -38.19 -1.27
C VAL A 344 5.68 -37.74 -0.33
N ALA A 345 5.09 -38.69 0.40
CA ALA A 345 4.08 -38.34 1.37
C ALA A 345 4.70 -37.58 2.56
N ILE A 346 3.97 -36.59 3.08
CA ILE A 346 4.37 -35.80 4.26
C ILE A 346 4.66 -36.67 5.49
N THR A 347 4.06 -37.86 5.56
CA THR A 347 4.23 -38.85 6.64
C THR A 347 5.45 -39.74 6.45
N ASP A 348 6.06 -39.78 5.28
CA ASP A 348 7.30 -40.54 5.02
C ASP A 348 8.53 -39.75 5.49
N MET A 349 8.67 -39.61 6.81
CA MET A 349 9.73 -38.81 7.40
C MET A 349 11.15 -39.24 7.00
N PRO A 350 11.49 -40.54 6.82
CA PRO A 350 12.80 -40.93 6.30
C PRO A 350 13.10 -40.31 4.92
N ALA A 351 12.15 -40.33 4.00
CA ALA A 351 12.30 -39.75 2.67
C ALA A 351 12.36 -38.22 2.72
N VAL A 352 11.51 -37.58 3.54
CA VAL A 352 11.51 -36.13 3.74
C VAL A 352 12.86 -35.64 4.28
N ILE A 353 13.41 -36.30 5.30
CA ILE A 353 14.72 -35.97 5.90
C ILE A 353 15.85 -36.11 4.86
N GLU A 354 15.79 -37.13 4.02
CA GLU A 354 16.79 -37.32 2.95
C GLU A 354 16.72 -36.16 1.92
N ILE A 355 15.52 -35.72 1.53
CA ILE A 355 15.31 -34.59 0.63
C ILE A 355 15.80 -33.28 1.29
N ALA A 356 15.44 -33.06 2.55
CA ALA A 356 15.84 -31.90 3.34
C ALA A 356 17.38 -31.77 3.39
N LYS A 357 18.08 -32.85 3.75
CA LYS A 357 19.55 -32.89 3.79
C LYS A 357 20.18 -32.55 2.44
N ARG A 358 19.64 -33.09 1.34
CA ARG A 358 20.12 -32.78 -0.02
C ARG A 358 19.98 -31.31 -0.40
N LYS A 359 19.04 -30.61 0.21
CA LYS A 359 18.80 -29.19 0.00
C LYS A 359 19.47 -28.28 1.04
N GLY A 360 20.19 -28.85 2.01
CA GLY A 360 20.90 -28.09 3.05
C GLY A 360 20.01 -27.65 4.20
N VAL A 361 18.82 -28.22 4.33
CA VAL A 361 17.90 -27.98 5.46
C VAL A 361 18.45 -28.68 6.71
N GLU A 362 18.47 -27.98 7.85
CA GLU A 362 18.87 -28.53 9.14
C GLU A 362 17.85 -29.57 9.63
N THR A 363 18.35 -30.74 10.03
CA THR A 363 17.50 -31.88 10.42
C THR A 363 17.85 -32.47 11.78
N VAL A 364 18.92 -31.97 12.44
CA VAL A 364 19.38 -32.49 13.74
C VAL A 364 18.74 -31.68 14.85
N ASN A 365 18.05 -32.34 15.77
CA ASN A 365 17.31 -31.71 16.87
C ASN A 365 16.21 -30.72 16.44
N VAL A 366 15.72 -30.83 15.18
CA VAL A 366 14.61 -30.04 14.65
C VAL A 366 13.33 -30.89 14.67
N HIS A 367 12.20 -30.26 15.04
CA HIS A 367 10.91 -30.95 15.03
C HIS A 367 10.56 -31.41 13.61
N PRO A 368 10.03 -32.65 13.41
CA PRO A 368 9.68 -33.15 12.09
C PRO A 368 8.82 -32.21 11.24
N ASP A 369 7.80 -31.59 11.83
CA ASP A 369 6.92 -30.68 11.10
C ASP A 369 7.60 -29.37 10.67
N VAL A 370 8.66 -28.94 11.37
CA VAL A 370 9.50 -27.80 10.94
C VAL A 370 10.31 -28.18 9.70
N ILE A 371 10.89 -29.40 9.67
CA ILE A 371 11.59 -29.91 8.50
C ILE A 371 10.63 -29.99 7.30
N VAL A 372 9.42 -30.48 7.53
CA VAL A 372 8.35 -30.52 6.52
C VAL A 372 8.04 -29.12 6.00
N SER A 373 7.95 -28.12 6.89
CA SER A 373 7.68 -26.73 6.52
C SER A 373 8.78 -26.16 5.62
N GLU A 374 10.04 -26.31 5.99
CA GLU A 374 11.17 -25.84 5.17
C GLU A 374 11.23 -26.53 3.80
N VAL A 375 10.93 -27.83 3.75
CA VAL A 375 10.82 -28.55 2.46
C VAL A 375 9.64 -28.03 1.63
N PHE A 376 8.51 -27.75 2.25
CA PHE A 376 7.34 -27.16 1.57
C PHE A 376 7.68 -25.80 0.96
N GLU A 377 8.28 -24.90 1.71
CA GLU A 377 8.73 -23.60 1.23
C GLU A 377 9.64 -23.73 -0.01
N LEU A 378 10.61 -24.64 0.04
CA LEU A 378 11.59 -24.83 -1.03
C LEU A 378 11.03 -25.44 -2.33
N PHE A 379 9.96 -26.21 -2.27
CA PHE A 379 9.48 -26.97 -3.43
C PHE A 379 8.07 -26.59 -3.89
N VAL A 380 7.24 -26.08 -3.00
CA VAL A 380 5.81 -25.87 -3.28
C VAL A 380 5.48 -24.41 -3.53
N GLU A 381 5.98 -23.48 -2.72
CA GLU A 381 5.56 -22.07 -2.77
C GLU A 381 5.79 -21.44 -4.15
N ASP A 382 6.91 -21.72 -4.80
CA ASP A 382 7.21 -21.21 -6.15
C ASP A 382 6.22 -21.70 -7.22
N SER A 383 5.44 -22.74 -6.96
CA SER A 383 4.41 -23.26 -7.87
C SER A 383 3.05 -22.55 -7.70
N LEU A 384 2.85 -21.81 -6.60
CA LEU A 384 1.57 -21.22 -6.22
C LEU A 384 1.34 -19.87 -6.94
N VAL A 385 0.98 -19.93 -8.23
CA VAL A 385 0.87 -18.74 -9.11
C VAL A 385 -0.51 -18.10 -9.08
N GLY A 386 -1.61 -18.89 -9.17
CA GLY A 386 -2.99 -18.38 -9.13
C GLY A 386 -3.45 -18.11 -7.69
N PRO A 387 -4.61 -17.47 -7.48
CA PRO A 387 -5.20 -17.44 -6.15
C PRO A 387 -5.48 -18.88 -5.68
N VAL A 388 -4.77 -19.30 -4.64
CA VAL A 388 -4.92 -20.65 -4.07
C VAL A 388 -4.86 -20.60 -2.56
N PHE A 389 -5.87 -21.17 -1.92
CA PHE A 389 -5.86 -21.43 -0.50
C PHE A 389 -5.14 -22.77 -0.25
N VAL A 390 -4.00 -22.70 0.42
CA VAL A 390 -3.33 -23.87 0.99
C VAL A 390 -3.96 -24.11 2.35
N ILE A 391 -4.61 -25.26 2.54
CA ILE A 391 -5.39 -25.56 3.74
C ILE A 391 -4.78 -26.76 4.49
N ASP A 392 -5.19 -26.92 5.77
CA ASP A 392 -4.91 -28.13 6.53
C ASP A 392 -3.40 -28.32 6.85
N TYR A 393 -2.83 -27.35 7.51
CA TYR A 393 -1.42 -27.32 7.92
C TYR A 393 -1.11 -28.32 9.04
N PRO A 394 0.15 -28.80 9.17
CA PRO A 394 0.60 -29.54 10.33
C PRO A 394 0.38 -28.76 11.63
N ALA A 395 -0.23 -29.40 12.64
CA ALA A 395 -0.66 -28.69 13.85
C ALA A 395 0.50 -28.21 14.74
N ALA A 396 1.66 -28.87 14.69
CA ALA A 396 2.80 -28.51 15.53
C ALA A 396 3.40 -27.13 15.19
N ILE A 397 3.27 -26.67 13.96
CA ILE A 397 3.73 -25.33 13.52
C ILE A 397 2.66 -24.25 13.67
N CYS A 398 1.49 -24.56 14.29
CA CYS A 398 0.35 -23.67 14.40
C CYS A 398 -0.12 -23.50 15.85
N PRO A 399 0.63 -22.82 16.73
CA PRO A 399 0.37 -22.79 18.17
C PRO A 399 -0.87 -21.99 18.60
N LEU A 400 -1.43 -21.17 17.73
CA LEU A 400 -2.61 -20.32 18.01
C LEU A 400 -3.87 -20.84 17.36
N THR A 401 -3.78 -22.01 16.67
CA THR A 401 -4.82 -22.55 15.81
C THR A 401 -5.50 -23.76 16.47
N LYS A 402 -6.80 -23.87 16.28
CA LYS A 402 -7.58 -25.04 16.67
C LYS A 402 -7.23 -26.24 15.78
N ARG A 403 -7.11 -27.40 16.40
CA ARG A 403 -6.86 -28.65 15.68
C ARG A 403 -8.18 -29.25 15.18
N LYS A 404 -8.14 -29.98 14.07
CA LYS A 404 -9.30 -30.74 13.59
C LYS A 404 -9.70 -31.81 14.60
N GLN A 405 -11.01 -31.99 14.78
CA GLN A 405 -11.54 -32.98 15.75
C GLN A 405 -11.31 -34.44 15.32
N ASP A 406 -11.38 -34.68 14.03
CA ASP A 406 -11.17 -35.99 13.41
C ASP A 406 -9.67 -36.33 13.19
N ASN A 407 -8.81 -35.33 13.12
CA ASN A 407 -7.35 -35.50 12.98
C ASN A 407 -6.57 -34.39 13.71
N PRO A 408 -6.25 -34.58 15.01
CA PRO A 408 -5.54 -33.56 15.81
C PRO A 408 -4.11 -33.21 15.35
N ALA A 409 -3.54 -33.97 14.40
CA ALA A 409 -2.27 -33.64 13.77
C ALA A 409 -2.39 -32.50 12.75
N ILE A 410 -3.62 -32.11 12.38
CA ILE A 410 -3.92 -31.07 11.40
C ILE A 410 -4.54 -29.86 12.08
N ALA A 411 -4.05 -28.68 11.75
CA ALA A 411 -4.60 -27.40 12.18
C ALA A 411 -5.66 -26.89 11.16
N GLU A 412 -6.73 -26.30 11.66
CA GLU A 412 -7.73 -25.60 10.86
C GLU A 412 -7.21 -24.23 10.44
N ARG A 413 -6.27 -24.22 9.47
CA ARG A 413 -5.55 -23.05 8.96
C ARG A 413 -5.59 -23.02 7.45
N PHE A 414 -5.53 -21.82 6.88
CA PHE A 414 -5.12 -21.63 5.50
C PHE A 414 -4.10 -20.51 5.37
N GLU A 415 -3.33 -20.54 4.30
CA GLU A 415 -2.63 -19.41 3.73
C GLU A 415 -3.10 -19.21 2.29
N LEU A 416 -3.31 -17.94 1.91
CA LEU A 416 -3.67 -17.57 0.56
C LEU A 416 -2.42 -17.11 -0.19
N TYR A 417 -2.09 -17.85 -1.22
CA TYR A 417 -1.00 -17.49 -2.13
C TYR A 417 -1.54 -16.93 -3.44
N ILE A 418 -0.94 -15.82 -3.88
CA ILE A 418 -1.17 -15.22 -5.20
C ILE A 418 0.20 -14.78 -5.73
N GLN A 419 0.58 -15.26 -6.91
CA GLN A 419 1.88 -14.98 -7.53
C GLN A 419 3.07 -15.28 -6.60
N ARG A 420 3.04 -16.43 -5.95
CA ARG A 420 4.09 -16.92 -5.03
C ARG A 420 4.25 -16.08 -3.76
N MET A 421 3.32 -15.20 -3.49
CA MET A 421 3.30 -14.38 -2.27
C MET A 421 2.16 -14.83 -1.36
N GLU A 422 2.47 -15.08 -0.11
CA GLU A 422 1.48 -15.14 0.95
C GLU A 422 0.83 -13.76 1.12
N VAL A 423 -0.46 -13.67 0.84
CA VAL A 423 -1.26 -12.44 0.91
C VAL A 423 -2.09 -12.40 2.17
N ALA A 424 -2.60 -13.55 2.59
CA ALA A 424 -3.44 -13.69 3.77
C ALA A 424 -3.18 -15.02 4.48
N ASN A 425 -3.39 -15.01 5.79
CA ASN A 425 -3.30 -16.15 6.68
C ASN A 425 -4.52 -16.14 7.62
N ALA A 426 -5.14 -17.29 7.80
CA ALA A 426 -6.30 -17.39 8.67
C ALA A 426 -6.43 -18.77 9.31
N TYR A 427 -7.09 -18.80 10.43
CA TYR A 427 -7.36 -20.06 11.14
C TYR A 427 -8.63 -19.99 11.98
N THR A 428 -9.11 -21.18 12.38
CA THR A 428 -10.04 -21.30 13.50
C THR A 428 -9.26 -21.07 14.78
N GLU A 429 -9.67 -20.10 15.58
CA GLU A 429 -8.96 -19.65 16.76
C GLU A 429 -8.93 -20.70 17.86
N LEU A 430 -7.75 -20.92 18.44
CA LEU A 430 -7.65 -21.73 19.65
C LEU A 430 -8.27 -20.96 20.82
N ASN A 431 -9.31 -21.55 21.42
CA ASN A 431 -10.04 -20.98 22.55
C ASN A 431 -9.95 -21.83 23.83
N ASP A 432 -9.15 -22.90 23.83
CA ASP A 432 -8.79 -23.66 25.01
C ASP A 432 -7.62 -22.98 25.73
N SER A 433 -7.91 -22.31 26.83
CA SER A 433 -6.90 -21.57 27.61
C SER A 433 -5.80 -22.44 28.22
N LYS A 434 -6.09 -23.71 28.53
CA LYS A 434 -5.08 -24.64 29.09
C LYS A 434 -4.11 -25.08 28.00
N LEU A 435 -4.65 -25.49 26.87
CA LEU A 435 -3.82 -25.87 25.72
C LEU A 435 -3.00 -24.68 25.21
N GLN A 436 -3.59 -23.46 25.18
CA GLN A 436 -2.86 -22.26 24.79
C GLN A 436 -1.68 -21.96 25.73
N GLU A 437 -1.87 -22.09 27.03
CA GLU A 437 -0.80 -21.90 28.00
C GLU A 437 0.32 -22.96 27.84
N GLU A 438 -0.03 -24.21 27.58
CA GLU A 438 0.92 -25.29 27.31
C GLU A 438 1.72 -25.04 26.04
N LEU A 439 1.06 -24.64 24.93
CA LEU A 439 1.72 -24.34 23.67
C LEU A 439 2.66 -23.14 23.78
N PHE A 440 2.31 -22.10 24.53
CA PHE A 440 3.22 -21.01 24.80
C PHE A 440 4.47 -21.47 25.57
N ARG A 441 4.29 -22.32 26.60
CA ARG A 441 5.43 -22.85 27.35
C ARG A 441 6.37 -23.72 26.51
N THR A 442 5.81 -24.56 25.63
CA THR A 442 6.61 -25.41 24.74
C THR A 442 7.32 -24.61 23.65
N GLN A 443 6.70 -23.58 23.11
CA GLN A 443 7.29 -22.67 22.15
C GLN A 443 8.47 -21.89 22.76
N LEU A 444 8.37 -21.50 24.03
CA LEU A 444 9.44 -20.81 24.78
C LEU A 444 10.58 -21.73 25.20
N SER A 445 10.34 -23.03 25.40
CA SER A 445 11.36 -23.98 25.88
C SER A 445 12.44 -24.34 24.84
N GLY A 446 12.21 -24.03 23.57
CA GLY A 446 13.16 -24.28 22.49
C GLY A 446 14.05 -23.10 22.10
N LEU A 447 13.86 -21.92 22.73
CA LEU A 447 14.54 -20.68 22.38
C LEU A 447 15.39 -20.17 23.56
N SER A 448 16.57 -19.59 23.31
CA SER A 448 17.32 -18.88 24.34
C SER A 448 16.54 -17.65 24.85
N GLU A 449 16.81 -17.16 26.05
CA GLU A 449 16.13 -15.94 26.57
C GLU A 449 16.36 -14.71 25.67
N GLU A 450 17.46 -14.67 24.92
CA GLU A 450 17.76 -13.61 23.95
C GLU A 450 17.02 -13.81 22.62
N ASP A 451 16.75 -15.04 22.20
CA ASP A 451 16.03 -15.38 20.98
C ASP A 451 14.52 -15.49 21.21
N SER A 452 14.06 -15.82 22.42
CA SER A 452 12.65 -15.87 22.78
C SER A 452 12.14 -14.47 23.12
N MET A 453 11.95 -13.65 22.12
CA MET A 453 11.20 -12.39 22.24
C MET A 453 9.70 -12.64 22.53
N ALA A 454 9.22 -13.87 22.45
CA ALA A 454 7.87 -14.29 22.82
C ALA A 454 7.85 -14.59 24.33
N LYS A 455 7.64 -13.57 25.16
CA LYS A 455 7.28 -13.77 26.57
C LYS A 455 5.88 -14.31 26.67
N MET A 456 5.64 -15.20 27.66
CA MET A 456 4.27 -15.65 27.92
C MET A 456 3.39 -14.45 28.31
N ASP A 457 2.33 -14.22 27.55
CA ASP A 457 1.32 -13.22 27.87
C ASP A 457 0.29 -13.80 28.85
N HIS A 458 0.57 -13.63 30.14
CA HIS A 458 -0.33 -14.12 31.21
C HIS A 458 -1.70 -13.44 31.17
N GLU A 459 -1.76 -12.15 30.81
CA GLU A 459 -3.02 -11.42 30.74
C GLU A 459 -3.89 -11.91 29.58
N PHE A 460 -3.29 -12.32 28.46
CA PHE A 460 -4.01 -12.97 27.38
C PHE A 460 -4.57 -14.33 27.80
N VAL A 461 -3.77 -15.15 28.46
CA VAL A 461 -4.24 -16.46 28.97
C VAL A 461 -5.37 -16.28 30.00
N GLU A 462 -5.29 -15.29 30.88
CA GLU A 462 -6.38 -14.96 31.83
C GLU A 462 -7.64 -14.52 31.09
N ALA A 463 -7.50 -13.69 30.06
CA ALA A 463 -8.64 -13.30 29.23
C ALA A 463 -9.30 -14.54 28.59
N LEU A 464 -8.54 -15.47 28.01
CA LEU A 464 -9.08 -16.72 27.48
C LEU A 464 -9.82 -17.56 28.52
N ARG A 465 -9.37 -17.55 29.78
CA ARG A 465 -10.04 -18.23 30.89
C ARG A 465 -11.44 -17.67 31.20
N CYS A 466 -11.69 -16.39 30.85
CA CYS A 466 -13.03 -15.81 30.94
C CYS A 466 -13.97 -16.37 29.88
N GLY A 467 -13.44 -17.05 28.85
CA GLY A 467 -14.21 -17.67 27.77
C GLY A 467 -14.20 -16.83 26.49
N MET A 468 -13.51 -17.30 25.46
CA MET A 468 -13.59 -16.78 24.11
C MET A 468 -14.54 -17.65 23.28
N PRO A 469 -15.51 -17.08 22.54
CA PRO A 469 -16.35 -17.87 21.65
C PRO A 469 -15.52 -18.58 20.58
N PRO A 470 -15.98 -19.69 19.97
CA PRO A 470 -15.39 -20.21 18.76
C PRO A 470 -15.31 -19.10 17.71
N ALA A 471 -14.20 -18.97 17.03
CA ALA A 471 -13.98 -17.84 16.13
C ALA A 471 -13.07 -18.19 14.95
N GLY A 472 -13.24 -17.47 13.85
CA GLY A 472 -12.28 -17.39 12.77
C GLY A 472 -11.51 -16.08 12.81
N GLY A 473 -10.20 -16.15 12.61
CA GLY A 473 -9.30 -14.99 12.46
C GLY A 473 -8.65 -14.97 11.10
N LEU A 474 -8.46 -13.77 10.55
CA LEU A 474 -7.88 -13.54 9.22
C LEU A 474 -6.92 -12.34 9.27
N GLY A 475 -5.68 -12.57 8.90
CA GLY A 475 -4.69 -11.52 8.65
C GLY A 475 -4.50 -11.30 7.14
N ILE A 476 -4.46 -10.05 6.68
CA ILE A 476 -4.16 -9.70 5.30
C ILE A 476 -3.05 -8.65 5.28
N GLY A 477 -1.98 -8.94 4.54
CA GLY A 477 -0.93 -7.96 4.24
C GLY A 477 -1.42 -6.92 3.22
N ILE A 478 -1.84 -5.76 3.69
CA ILE A 478 -2.44 -4.71 2.83
C ILE A 478 -1.45 -4.24 1.76
N ASP A 479 -0.19 -4.08 2.10
CA ASP A 479 0.81 -3.63 1.12
C ASP A 479 1.01 -4.67 0.01
N ARG A 480 1.11 -5.97 0.35
CA ARG A 480 1.19 -7.05 -0.64
C ARG A 480 -0.06 -7.15 -1.51
N LEU A 481 -1.24 -7.01 -0.91
CA LEU A 481 -2.50 -6.95 -1.66
C LEU A 481 -2.49 -5.80 -2.67
N ILE A 482 -2.07 -4.61 -2.26
CA ILE A 482 -2.01 -3.44 -3.15
C ILE A 482 -0.96 -3.64 -4.24
N MET A 483 0.20 -4.28 -3.96
CA MET A 483 1.17 -4.65 -5.00
C MET A 483 0.51 -5.45 -6.12
N LEU A 484 -0.24 -6.50 -5.77
CA LEU A 484 -0.94 -7.34 -6.74
C LEU A 484 -1.98 -6.57 -7.53
N LEU A 485 -2.83 -5.80 -6.86
CA LEU A 485 -3.92 -5.08 -7.48
C LEU A 485 -3.46 -3.89 -8.34
N THR A 486 -2.26 -3.37 -8.11
CA THR A 486 -1.68 -2.24 -8.85
C THR A 486 -0.55 -2.63 -9.80
N ASN A 487 -0.30 -3.94 -9.98
CA ASN A 487 0.81 -4.45 -10.79
C ASN A 487 2.17 -3.88 -10.36
N SER A 488 2.43 -3.82 -9.07
CA SER A 488 3.67 -3.29 -8.48
C SER A 488 4.55 -4.44 -7.98
N ARG A 489 5.81 -4.50 -8.47
CA ARG A 489 6.73 -5.59 -8.17
C ARG A 489 7.50 -5.41 -6.87
N SER A 490 7.42 -4.24 -6.26
CA SER A 490 8.10 -3.95 -5.00
C SER A 490 7.14 -3.28 -4.01
N ILE A 491 7.23 -3.70 -2.75
CA ILE A 491 6.48 -3.10 -1.64
C ILE A 491 6.79 -1.60 -1.49
N ARG A 492 8.00 -1.17 -1.89
CA ARG A 492 8.41 0.23 -1.90
C ARG A 492 7.63 1.10 -2.88
N ASP A 493 7.06 0.48 -3.93
CA ASP A 493 6.25 1.20 -4.93
C ASP A 493 4.87 1.58 -4.41
N VAL A 494 4.39 0.90 -3.37
CA VAL A 494 3.05 1.08 -2.81
C VAL A 494 3.05 1.72 -1.41
N ILE A 495 4.20 1.94 -0.81
CA ILE A 495 4.38 2.71 0.44
C ILE A 495 4.81 4.14 0.07
N PHE A 496 4.17 5.16 0.68
CA PHE A 496 4.51 6.56 0.39
C PHE A 496 5.97 6.89 0.70
N TYR A 497 6.45 6.51 1.87
CA TYR A 497 7.83 6.72 2.30
C TYR A 497 8.39 5.42 2.88
N PRO A 498 8.91 4.52 2.03
CA PRO A 498 9.52 3.27 2.50
C PRO A 498 10.83 3.57 3.22
N LEU A 499 11.17 2.70 4.18
CA LEU A 499 12.50 2.76 4.79
C LEU A 499 13.54 2.32 3.76
N LEU A 500 14.57 3.14 3.58
CA LEU A 500 15.69 2.88 2.67
C LEU A 500 16.98 2.75 3.48
N LYS A 501 17.94 2.01 2.94
CA LYS A 501 19.28 1.95 3.54
C LYS A 501 19.89 3.35 3.56
N PRO A 502 20.62 3.72 4.64
CA PRO A 502 21.34 4.99 4.67
C PRO A 502 22.31 5.10 3.49
N GLU A 503 22.44 6.30 2.91
CA GLU A 503 23.51 6.58 1.95
C GLU A 503 24.86 6.53 2.68
N VAL A 504 25.79 5.77 2.12
CA VAL A 504 27.15 5.75 2.63
C VAL A 504 27.88 6.96 2.02
N PRO A 505 28.27 7.98 2.80
CA PRO A 505 28.99 9.11 2.25
C PRO A 505 30.28 8.61 1.57
N GLY A 506 30.41 8.82 0.27
CA GLY A 506 31.65 8.56 -0.48
C GLY A 506 31.70 7.28 -1.31
N LYS A 507 30.56 6.63 -1.63
CA LYS A 507 30.48 5.63 -2.71
C LYS A 507 29.75 6.17 -3.89
#